data_3d51e20c5cbac00d2547a770bbaa983e
#
_entry.id   3d51e20c5cbac00d2547a770bbaa983e
#
_cell.length_a   1.000
_cell.length_b   1.000
_cell.length_c   1.000
_cell.angle_alpha   90.00
_cell.angle_beta   90.00
_cell.angle_gamma   90.00
#
_symmetry.space_group_name_H-M   'P 1'
#
loop_
_entity.id
_entity.type
_entity.pdbx_description
1 polymer ?
#
loop_
_entity_poly.entity_id
_entity_poly.type
_entity_poly.pdbx_seq_one_letter_code
_entity_poly.pdbx_strand_id
1 'polypeptide(L)'
;MEAEAVRQPVAVSVAATSSTAPARISRRGLTRPTVMVLRAVSLLLFFVLWWGVSLLNAHVFKVFNPILLPAPDEVLRTGMKMAASGELLRHITASLSRVLWGFGIAAALGIVVGTALGRSRLLEHLVEPMLEMLRPIPPLAFLPMMVLWFGIGEASKVAFITYAAFFPIFTTTIEGIKYVDPVLIRAAASLGATERQIFWHVVLPAATPNIITGLRLAFGLSFFVIVAAEFIAADSGLGFLINDARTFFLVSNMLVGAAVIGVIGVLANVLLRKLEGRLLRWRSQARGQA
;
A
#
# COMPACT_ATOMS: atom_id res chain seq x y z
N MET A 1 -84.02 7.02 7.08
CA MET A 1 -83.88 5.80 6.23
C MET A 1 -82.79 6.08 5.20
N GLU A 2 -81.55 5.91 5.58
CA GLU A 2 -80.38 6.08 4.71
C GLU A 2 -79.48 4.91 4.96
N ALA A 3 -79.19 4.25 3.88
CA ALA A 3 -78.49 2.97 3.86
C ALA A 3 -76.97 3.15 4.03
N GLU A 4 -76.42 2.45 4.99
CA GLU A 4 -75.03 2.34 5.33
C GLU A 4 -74.35 1.47 4.26
N ALA A 5 -73.54 2.13 3.40
CA ALA A 5 -72.73 1.44 2.36
C ALA A 5 -71.44 0.90 2.99
N VAL A 6 -71.43 -0.40 3.25
CA VAL A 6 -70.23 -1.17 3.68
C VAL A 6 -69.18 -1.13 2.58
N ARG A 7 -68.06 -0.41 2.81
CA ARG A 7 -66.88 -0.45 1.93
C ARG A 7 -66.11 -1.75 2.15
N GLN A 8 -66.11 -2.62 1.16
CA GLN A 8 -65.22 -3.78 1.14
C GLN A 8 -63.76 -3.33 0.94
N PRO A 9 -62.76 -3.92 1.65
CA PRO A 9 -61.37 -3.63 1.41
C PRO A 9 -60.92 -4.27 0.09
N VAL A 10 -60.37 -3.42 -0.78
CA VAL A 10 -59.72 -3.88 -2.04
C VAL A 10 -58.41 -4.59 -1.68
N ALA A 11 -58.39 -5.90 -1.88
CA ALA A 11 -57.18 -6.69 -1.73
C ALA A 11 -56.23 -6.35 -2.89
N VAL A 12 -55.17 -5.56 -2.60
CA VAL A 12 -54.07 -5.32 -3.54
C VAL A 12 -53.22 -6.60 -3.58
N SER A 13 -53.40 -7.35 -4.64
CA SER A 13 -52.51 -8.48 -4.98
C SER A 13 -51.14 -7.94 -5.30
N VAL A 14 -50.20 -8.02 -4.36
CA VAL A 14 -48.77 -7.80 -4.64
C VAL A 14 -48.28 -9.00 -5.47
N ALA A 15 -48.25 -8.82 -6.78
CA ALA A 15 -47.59 -9.77 -7.68
C ALA A 15 -46.13 -9.88 -7.23
N ALA A 16 -45.73 -11.07 -6.75
CA ALA A 16 -44.36 -11.39 -6.42
C ALA A 16 -43.55 -11.32 -7.73
N THR A 17 -42.86 -10.19 -7.92
CA THR A 17 -41.83 -10.09 -8.95
C THR A 17 -40.76 -11.10 -8.58
N SER A 18 -40.71 -12.20 -9.34
CA SER A 18 -39.64 -13.18 -9.25
C SER A 18 -38.32 -12.45 -9.53
N SER A 19 -37.57 -12.16 -8.45
CA SER A 19 -36.20 -11.69 -8.52
C SER A 19 -35.37 -12.78 -9.21
N THR A 20 -35.18 -12.65 -10.52
CA THR A 20 -34.18 -13.43 -11.24
C THR A 20 -32.81 -13.01 -10.67
N ALA A 21 -32.29 -13.81 -9.76
CA ALA A 21 -30.93 -13.64 -9.27
C ALA A 21 -29.97 -13.57 -10.48
N PRO A 22 -29.06 -12.58 -10.54
CA PRO A 22 -28.13 -12.45 -11.65
C PRO A 22 -27.35 -13.76 -11.78
N ALA A 23 -27.33 -14.33 -12.99
CA ALA A 23 -26.61 -15.55 -13.29
C ALA A 23 -25.16 -15.40 -12.82
N ARG A 24 -24.76 -16.14 -11.80
CA ARG A 24 -23.36 -16.22 -11.38
C ARG A 24 -22.58 -16.81 -12.53
N ILE A 25 -21.81 -15.96 -13.22
CA ILE A 25 -20.82 -16.41 -14.20
C ILE A 25 -19.85 -17.29 -13.43
N SER A 26 -20.01 -18.61 -13.54
CA SER A 26 -19.09 -19.59 -12.99
C SER A 26 -17.77 -19.45 -13.72
N ARG A 27 -16.85 -18.64 -13.17
CA ARG A 27 -15.45 -18.66 -13.60
C ARG A 27 -14.91 -20.03 -13.21
N ARG A 28 -14.76 -20.93 -14.17
CA ARG A 28 -14.00 -22.17 -13.94
C ARG A 28 -12.67 -21.81 -13.36
N GLY A 29 -12.49 -22.05 -12.06
CA GLY A 29 -11.26 -21.75 -11.35
C GLY A 29 -10.13 -22.60 -11.93
N LEU A 30 -9.09 -21.93 -12.46
CA LEU A 30 -7.86 -22.60 -12.86
C LEU A 30 -7.27 -23.32 -11.63
N THR A 31 -6.79 -24.54 -11.82
CA THR A 31 -6.14 -25.27 -10.74
C THR A 31 -4.88 -24.55 -10.29
N ARG A 32 -4.50 -24.70 -9.02
CA ARG A 32 -3.28 -24.05 -8.45
C ARG A 32 -2.03 -24.28 -9.31
N PRO A 33 -1.72 -25.51 -9.79
CA PRO A 33 -0.55 -25.73 -10.66
C PRO A 33 -0.66 -24.99 -12.00
N THR A 34 -1.84 -24.95 -12.62
CA THR A 34 -2.06 -24.21 -13.89
C THR A 34 -1.79 -22.72 -13.72
N VAL A 35 -2.21 -22.12 -12.58
CA VAL A 35 -1.92 -20.71 -12.30
C VAL A 35 -0.42 -20.45 -12.09
N MET A 36 0.29 -21.39 -11.44
CA MET A 36 1.75 -21.26 -11.26
C MET A 36 2.48 -21.36 -12.60
N VAL A 37 2.11 -22.31 -13.46
CA VAL A 37 2.68 -22.46 -14.80
C VAL A 37 2.43 -21.22 -15.64
N LEU A 38 1.19 -20.70 -15.68
CA LEU A 38 0.87 -19.48 -16.42
C LEU A 38 1.69 -18.28 -15.95
N ARG A 39 1.90 -18.12 -14.64
CA ARG A 39 2.75 -17.04 -14.09
C ARG A 39 4.22 -17.20 -14.51
N ALA A 40 4.75 -18.42 -14.42
CA ALA A 40 6.13 -18.69 -14.85
C ALA A 40 6.31 -18.44 -16.35
N VAL A 41 5.37 -18.90 -17.19
CA VAL A 41 5.38 -18.66 -18.65
C VAL A 41 5.28 -17.17 -18.95
N SER A 42 4.42 -16.43 -18.27
CA SER A 42 4.28 -14.97 -18.45
C SER A 42 5.59 -14.22 -18.12
N LEU A 43 6.26 -14.57 -17.01
CA LEU A 43 7.55 -13.98 -16.66
C LEU A 43 8.64 -14.35 -17.67
N LEU A 44 8.72 -15.61 -18.08
CA LEU A 44 9.68 -16.06 -19.07
C LEU A 44 9.46 -15.36 -20.42
N LEU A 45 8.21 -15.25 -20.86
CA LEU A 45 7.86 -14.54 -22.10
C LEU A 45 8.26 -13.06 -22.03
N PHE A 46 8.07 -12.40 -20.88
CA PHE A 46 8.50 -11.01 -20.68
C PHE A 46 10.03 -10.87 -20.88
N PHE A 47 10.84 -11.72 -20.25
CA PHE A 47 12.28 -11.65 -20.39
C PHE A 47 12.77 -12.02 -21.80
N VAL A 48 12.13 -13.02 -22.45
CA VAL A 48 12.44 -13.40 -23.83
C VAL A 48 12.10 -12.28 -24.81
N LEU A 49 10.96 -11.62 -24.64
CA LEU A 49 10.57 -10.46 -25.45
C LEU A 49 11.53 -9.30 -25.24
N TRP A 50 11.88 -8.97 -23.99
CA TRP A 50 12.84 -7.92 -23.72
C TRP A 50 14.19 -8.22 -24.36
N TRP A 51 14.73 -9.42 -24.18
CA TRP A 51 15.98 -9.84 -24.79
C TRP A 51 15.92 -9.82 -26.32
N GLY A 52 14.86 -10.33 -26.90
CA GLY A 52 14.63 -10.32 -28.35
C GLY A 52 14.59 -8.90 -28.92
N VAL A 53 13.83 -7.98 -28.28
CA VAL A 53 13.76 -6.57 -28.71
C VAL A 53 15.12 -5.89 -28.60
N SER A 54 15.88 -6.13 -27.51
CA SER A 54 17.22 -5.57 -27.34
C SER A 54 18.19 -6.04 -28.44
N LEU A 55 18.21 -7.36 -28.73
CA LEU A 55 19.08 -7.93 -29.79
C LEU A 55 18.68 -7.44 -31.19
N LEU A 56 17.37 -7.42 -31.49
CA LEU A 56 16.87 -6.94 -32.78
C LEU A 56 17.20 -5.47 -33.00
N ASN A 57 17.07 -4.65 -31.94
CA ASN A 57 17.47 -3.26 -32.05
C ASN A 57 18.99 -3.10 -32.24
N ALA A 58 19.81 -3.89 -31.54
CA ALA A 58 21.28 -3.79 -31.62
C ALA A 58 21.83 -4.23 -33.00
N HIS A 59 21.22 -5.27 -33.60
CA HIS A 59 21.82 -5.89 -34.81
C HIS A 59 21.02 -5.63 -36.09
N VAL A 60 19.71 -5.45 -36.03
CA VAL A 60 18.85 -5.37 -37.22
C VAL A 60 18.26 -3.97 -37.41
N PHE A 61 17.46 -3.52 -36.49
CA PHE A 61 16.66 -2.31 -36.70
C PHE A 61 17.42 -1.01 -36.44
N LYS A 62 18.33 -0.97 -35.47
CA LYS A 62 19.14 0.22 -35.08
C LYS A 62 18.28 1.50 -34.95
N VAL A 63 17.04 1.35 -34.49
CA VAL A 63 16.09 2.47 -34.37
C VAL A 63 16.58 3.49 -33.35
N PHE A 64 17.21 3.02 -32.29
CA PHE A 64 17.81 3.85 -31.24
C PHE A 64 19.14 3.25 -30.76
N ASN A 65 19.94 4.08 -30.08
CA ASN A 65 21.23 3.66 -29.57
C ASN A 65 21.07 2.41 -28.65
N PRO A 66 21.78 1.29 -28.92
CA PRO A 66 21.72 0.07 -28.12
C PRO A 66 21.95 0.28 -26.61
N ILE A 67 22.71 1.31 -26.24
CA ILE A 67 22.94 1.69 -24.83
C ILE A 67 21.62 2.02 -24.10
N LEU A 68 20.59 2.50 -24.81
CA LEU A 68 19.32 2.90 -24.21
C LEU A 68 18.40 1.72 -23.85
N LEU A 69 18.65 0.54 -24.42
CA LEU A 69 17.92 -0.69 -24.09
C LEU A 69 18.91 -1.86 -23.94
N PRO A 70 19.67 -1.92 -22.84
CA PRO A 70 20.59 -3.02 -22.59
C PRO A 70 19.85 -4.35 -22.45
N ALA A 71 20.51 -5.44 -22.85
CA ALA A 71 19.93 -6.77 -22.73
C ALA A 71 19.88 -7.23 -21.25
N PRO A 72 18.96 -8.11 -20.87
CA PRO A 72 18.83 -8.59 -19.49
C PRO A 72 20.11 -9.19 -18.90
N ASP A 73 20.94 -9.85 -19.72
CA ASP A 73 22.21 -10.41 -19.28
C ASP A 73 23.24 -9.34 -18.93
N GLU A 74 23.26 -8.22 -19.65
CA GLU A 74 24.11 -7.07 -19.33
C GLU A 74 23.70 -6.42 -18.01
N VAL A 75 22.40 -6.23 -17.81
CA VAL A 75 21.85 -5.70 -16.53
C VAL A 75 22.22 -6.63 -15.37
N LEU A 76 22.09 -7.95 -15.56
CA LEU A 76 22.45 -8.92 -14.54
C LEU A 76 23.95 -8.89 -14.21
N ARG A 77 24.81 -8.85 -15.22
CA ARG A 77 26.28 -8.73 -15.03
C ARG A 77 26.65 -7.44 -14.30
N THR A 78 26.01 -6.32 -14.65
CA THR A 78 26.21 -5.03 -13.98
C THR A 78 25.78 -5.13 -12.52
N GLY A 79 24.60 -5.68 -12.24
CA GLY A 79 24.13 -5.90 -10.87
C GLY A 79 25.05 -6.78 -10.04
N MET A 80 25.60 -7.85 -10.61
CA MET A 80 26.57 -8.71 -9.93
C MET A 80 27.88 -7.97 -9.64
N LYS A 81 28.39 -7.14 -10.56
CA LYS A 81 29.59 -6.31 -10.33
C LYS A 81 29.36 -5.32 -9.18
N MET A 82 28.23 -4.62 -9.18
CA MET A 82 27.89 -3.67 -8.13
C MET A 82 27.65 -4.35 -6.76
N ALA A 83 27.12 -5.58 -6.78
CA ALA A 83 26.97 -6.37 -5.56
C ALA A 83 28.35 -6.83 -5.03
N ALA A 84 29.26 -7.28 -5.90
CA ALA A 84 30.61 -7.71 -5.53
C ALA A 84 31.47 -6.56 -5.01
N SER A 85 31.30 -5.33 -5.54
CA SER A 85 32.01 -4.13 -5.05
C SER A 85 31.44 -3.58 -3.73
N GLY A 86 30.28 -4.07 -3.27
CA GLY A 86 29.58 -3.54 -2.10
C GLY A 86 28.78 -2.25 -2.35
N GLU A 87 28.88 -1.66 -3.53
CA GLU A 87 28.19 -0.42 -3.92
C GLU A 87 26.67 -0.58 -3.81
N LEU A 88 26.13 -1.67 -4.36
CA LEU A 88 24.71 -1.96 -4.33
C LEU A 88 24.19 -2.08 -2.89
N LEU A 89 24.95 -2.74 -2.00
CA LEU A 89 24.58 -2.88 -0.59
C LEU A 89 24.54 -1.53 0.11
N ARG A 90 25.46 -0.63 -0.16
CA ARG A 90 25.47 0.74 0.38
C ARG A 90 24.19 1.49 -0.01
N HIS A 91 23.78 1.42 -1.27
CA HIS A 91 22.56 2.08 -1.74
C HIS A 91 21.29 1.45 -1.16
N ILE A 92 21.23 0.12 -1.07
CA ILE A 92 20.11 -0.60 -0.44
C ILE A 92 19.95 -0.20 1.02
N THR A 93 21.03 -0.24 1.78
CA THR A 93 20.97 0.07 3.23
C THR A 93 20.59 1.52 3.50
N ALA A 94 21.06 2.46 2.68
CA ALA A 94 20.70 3.86 2.78
C ALA A 94 19.19 4.07 2.53
N SER A 95 18.64 3.57 1.41
CA SER A 95 17.21 3.70 1.13
C SER A 95 16.35 2.96 2.17
N LEU A 96 16.74 1.75 2.56
CA LEU A 96 15.98 0.95 3.51
C LEU A 96 15.94 1.60 4.91
N SER A 97 17.04 2.15 5.38
CA SER A 97 17.09 2.86 6.67
C SER A 97 16.15 4.07 6.68
N ARG A 98 16.16 4.88 5.62
CA ARG A 98 15.27 6.03 5.47
C ARG A 98 13.80 5.62 5.46
N VAL A 99 13.46 4.58 4.68
CA VAL A 99 12.09 4.04 4.65
C VAL A 99 11.66 3.53 6.01
N LEU A 100 12.49 2.78 6.71
CA LEU A 100 12.15 2.23 8.03
C LEU A 100 11.95 3.32 9.08
N TRP A 101 12.80 4.35 9.11
CA TRP A 101 12.64 5.48 10.03
C TRP A 101 11.40 6.30 9.70
N GLY A 102 11.23 6.72 8.43
CA GLY A 102 10.09 7.53 8.03
C GLY A 102 8.75 6.80 8.20
N PHE A 103 8.68 5.55 7.79
CA PHE A 103 7.50 4.71 8.01
C PHE A 103 7.23 4.44 9.49
N GLY A 104 8.28 4.18 10.29
CA GLY A 104 8.13 3.93 11.73
C GLY A 104 7.54 5.14 12.47
N ILE A 105 8.04 6.35 12.17
CA ILE A 105 7.49 7.60 12.73
C ILE A 105 6.06 7.82 12.24
N ALA A 106 5.79 7.62 10.95
CA ALA A 106 4.45 7.74 10.38
C ALA A 106 3.46 6.74 11.02
N ALA A 107 3.89 5.50 11.26
CA ALA A 107 3.08 4.47 11.91
C ALA A 107 2.73 4.87 13.34
N ALA A 108 3.70 5.31 14.11
CA ALA A 108 3.47 5.77 15.48
C ALA A 108 2.50 6.96 15.51
N LEU A 109 2.75 8.00 14.72
CA LEU A 109 1.91 9.20 14.67
C LEU A 109 0.52 8.88 14.11
N GLY A 110 0.42 8.14 13.00
CA GLY A 110 -0.84 7.82 12.34
C GLY A 110 -1.76 6.96 13.21
N ILE A 111 -1.21 5.98 13.93
CA ILE A 111 -1.96 5.15 14.88
C ILE A 111 -2.39 5.98 16.10
N VAL A 112 -1.48 6.74 16.71
CA VAL A 112 -1.80 7.54 17.91
C VAL A 112 -2.85 8.60 17.59
N VAL A 113 -2.62 9.41 16.56
CA VAL A 113 -3.55 10.48 16.16
C VAL A 113 -4.87 9.88 15.67
N GLY A 114 -4.82 8.87 14.80
CA GLY A 114 -6.03 8.19 14.31
C GLY A 114 -6.86 7.55 15.43
N THR A 115 -6.20 6.97 16.43
CA THR A 115 -6.85 6.41 17.61
C THR A 115 -7.48 7.49 18.49
N ALA A 116 -6.77 8.58 18.73
CA ALA A 116 -7.26 9.70 19.53
C ALA A 116 -8.49 10.36 18.89
N LEU A 117 -8.45 10.61 17.59
CA LEU A 117 -9.57 11.21 16.85
C LEU A 117 -10.74 10.21 16.72
N GLY A 118 -10.48 8.96 16.42
CA GLY A 118 -11.52 7.93 16.31
C GLY A 118 -12.27 7.67 17.62
N ARG A 119 -11.64 7.95 18.77
CA ARG A 119 -12.26 7.83 20.11
C ARG A 119 -13.01 9.07 20.56
N SER A 120 -12.56 10.28 20.19
CA SER A 120 -13.06 11.55 20.74
C SER A 120 -13.70 12.41 19.65
N ARG A 121 -15.03 12.56 19.71
CA ARG A 121 -15.78 13.44 18.79
C ARG A 121 -15.30 14.89 18.82
N LEU A 122 -14.83 15.37 19.99
CA LEU A 122 -14.30 16.73 20.11
C LEU A 122 -13.01 16.90 19.30
N LEU A 123 -12.05 15.97 19.46
CA LEU A 123 -10.79 16.00 18.70
C LEU A 123 -11.03 15.79 17.20
N GLU A 124 -11.97 14.92 16.85
CA GLU A 124 -12.40 14.70 15.48
C GLU A 124 -12.83 16.01 14.82
N HIS A 125 -13.81 16.71 15.38
CA HIS A 125 -14.31 17.97 14.79
C HIS A 125 -13.30 19.10 14.77
N LEU A 126 -12.31 19.11 15.68
CA LEU A 126 -11.29 20.15 15.73
C LEU A 126 -10.12 19.89 14.77
N VAL A 127 -9.68 18.65 14.64
CA VAL A 127 -8.41 18.30 13.97
C VAL A 127 -8.63 17.67 12.60
N GLU A 128 -9.66 16.83 12.43
CA GLU A 128 -9.93 16.11 11.18
C GLU A 128 -10.07 17.06 9.98
N PRO A 129 -10.79 18.21 10.05
CA PRO A 129 -10.90 19.12 8.91
C PRO A 129 -9.55 19.66 8.43
N MET A 130 -8.62 19.94 9.36
CA MET A 130 -7.27 20.43 9.03
C MET A 130 -6.46 19.34 8.32
N LEU A 131 -6.55 18.10 8.81
CA LEU A 131 -5.84 16.98 8.19
C LEU A 131 -6.45 16.61 6.83
N GLU A 132 -7.77 16.71 6.69
CA GLU A 132 -8.43 16.49 5.40
C GLU A 132 -8.07 17.52 4.34
N MET A 133 -7.81 18.77 4.72
CA MET A 133 -7.31 19.79 3.79
C MET A 133 -5.89 19.49 3.28
N LEU A 134 -5.06 18.83 4.08
CA LEU A 134 -3.69 18.45 3.70
C LEU A 134 -3.63 17.17 2.86
N ARG A 135 -4.61 16.28 3.01
CA ARG A 135 -4.66 14.96 2.36
C ARG A 135 -4.60 14.99 0.84
N PRO A 136 -5.36 15.88 0.12
CA PRO A 136 -5.33 15.92 -1.34
C PRO A 136 -4.03 16.51 -1.92
N ILE A 137 -3.18 17.12 -1.09
CA ILE A 137 -1.93 17.70 -1.57
C ILE A 137 -0.93 16.58 -1.86
N PRO A 138 -0.45 16.44 -3.11
CA PRO A 138 0.53 15.42 -3.45
C PRO A 138 1.77 15.54 -2.58
N PRO A 139 2.25 14.47 -1.94
CA PRO A 139 3.45 14.52 -1.12
C PRO A 139 4.65 15.15 -1.82
N LEU A 140 4.80 14.92 -3.13
CA LEU A 140 5.89 15.45 -3.93
C LEU A 140 5.95 16.98 -3.95
N ALA A 141 4.82 17.65 -3.80
CA ALA A 141 4.76 19.13 -3.72
C ALA A 141 5.43 19.66 -2.44
N PHE A 142 5.44 18.87 -1.36
CA PHE A 142 6.10 19.25 -0.10
C PHE A 142 7.60 18.96 -0.08
N LEU A 143 8.14 18.20 -1.02
CA LEU A 143 9.54 17.80 -0.99
C LEU A 143 10.52 19.01 -0.97
N PRO A 144 10.36 20.07 -1.80
CA PRO A 144 11.20 21.25 -1.69
C PRO A 144 11.11 21.95 -0.32
N MET A 145 9.90 21.98 0.26
CA MET A 145 9.69 22.57 1.59
C MET A 145 10.36 21.74 2.68
N MET A 146 10.31 20.42 2.59
CA MET A 146 11.02 19.53 3.54
C MET A 146 12.54 19.78 3.49
N VAL A 147 13.09 19.98 2.30
CA VAL A 147 14.51 20.33 2.15
C VAL A 147 14.80 21.72 2.74
N LEU A 148 13.89 22.67 2.56
CA LEU A 148 14.04 24.03 3.10
C LEU A 148 13.98 24.04 4.65
N TRP A 149 13.06 23.28 5.25
CA TRP A 149 12.85 23.25 6.70
C TRP A 149 13.86 22.39 7.46
N PHE A 150 14.23 21.24 6.90
CA PHE A 150 15.10 20.26 7.55
C PHE A 150 16.53 20.22 6.98
N GLY A 151 16.81 21.03 5.95
CA GLY A 151 18.09 21.04 5.26
C GLY A 151 18.28 19.90 4.27
N ILE A 152 19.39 19.97 3.52
CA ILE A 152 19.84 18.89 2.62
C ILE A 152 20.46 17.81 3.52
N GLY A 153 19.78 16.66 3.66
CA GLY A 153 20.29 15.58 4.51
C GLY A 153 19.27 14.48 4.73
N GLU A 154 19.51 13.65 5.72
CA GLU A 154 18.65 12.52 6.06
C GLU A 154 17.30 12.94 6.65
N ALA A 155 17.29 14.04 7.43
CA ALA A 155 16.10 14.53 8.12
C ALA A 155 14.96 14.91 7.13
N SER A 156 15.29 15.60 6.04
CA SER A 156 14.31 15.99 5.02
C SER A 156 13.69 14.78 4.32
N LYS A 157 14.50 13.76 4.02
CA LYS A 157 14.04 12.51 3.39
C LYS A 157 13.12 11.71 4.32
N VAL A 158 13.52 11.56 5.58
CA VAL A 158 12.71 10.87 6.60
C VAL A 158 11.40 11.63 6.85
N ALA A 159 11.44 12.96 6.99
CA ALA A 159 10.24 13.79 7.14
C ALA A 159 9.28 13.65 5.95
N PHE A 160 9.83 13.63 4.74
CA PHE A 160 9.03 13.44 3.53
C PHE A 160 8.32 12.08 3.48
N ILE A 161 9.03 11.00 3.80
CA ILE A 161 8.43 9.66 3.89
C ILE A 161 7.37 9.64 5.00
N THR A 162 7.67 10.26 6.15
CA THR A 162 6.74 10.35 7.28
C THR A 162 5.44 11.02 6.86
N TYR A 163 5.52 12.16 6.20
CA TYR A 163 4.35 12.88 5.70
C TYR A 163 3.51 12.02 4.76
N ALA A 164 4.15 11.39 3.76
CA ALA A 164 3.45 10.59 2.76
C ALA A 164 2.79 9.34 3.37
N ALA A 165 3.47 8.66 4.29
CA ALA A 165 2.99 7.43 4.92
C ALA A 165 1.97 7.67 6.04
N PHE A 166 1.94 8.87 6.63
CA PHE A 166 1.03 9.22 7.72
C PHE A 166 -0.45 9.10 7.33
N PHE A 167 -0.86 9.70 6.20
CA PHE A 167 -2.27 9.78 5.82
C PHE A 167 -2.95 8.43 5.60
N PRO A 168 -2.39 7.47 4.88
CA PRO A 168 -3.00 6.14 4.75
C PRO A 168 -3.20 5.45 6.10
N ILE A 169 -2.23 5.54 7.02
CA ILE A 169 -2.31 4.92 8.34
C ILE A 169 -3.36 5.63 9.19
N PHE A 170 -3.30 6.95 9.25
CA PHE A 170 -4.25 7.80 9.97
C PHE A 170 -5.69 7.54 9.56
N THR A 171 -5.98 7.60 8.24
CA THR A 171 -7.33 7.43 7.70
C THR A 171 -7.89 6.05 8.02
N THR A 172 -7.13 4.99 7.73
CA THR A 172 -7.59 3.63 7.98
C THR A 172 -7.71 3.31 9.47
N THR A 173 -6.94 3.98 10.33
CA THR A 173 -7.06 3.84 11.79
C THR A 173 -8.35 4.49 12.29
N ILE A 174 -8.65 5.71 11.88
CA ILE A 174 -9.90 6.39 12.21
C ILE A 174 -11.11 5.57 11.73
N GLU A 175 -11.13 5.18 10.45
CA GLU A 175 -12.20 4.38 9.87
C GLU A 175 -12.36 3.05 10.61
N GLY A 176 -11.26 2.39 10.93
CA GLY A 176 -11.28 1.14 11.68
C GLY A 176 -11.94 1.27 13.05
N ILE A 177 -11.77 2.40 13.73
CA ILE A 177 -12.35 2.66 15.06
C ILE A 177 -13.80 3.12 14.94
N LYS A 178 -14.12 4.04 14.04
CA LYS A 178 -15.47 4.58 13.84
C LYS A 178 -16.47 3.53 13.37
N TYR A 179 -16.04 2.59 12.51
CA TYR A 179 -16.93 1.61 11.88
C TYR A 179 -16.90 0.22 12.55
N VAL A 180 -16.51 0.16 13.82
CA VAL A 180 -16.70 -1.07 14.61
C VAL A 180 -18.18 -1.38 14.74
N ASP A 181 -18.56 -2.64 14.55
CA ASP A 181 -19.95 -3.09 14.64
C ASP A 181 -20.58 -2.68 15.99
N PRO A 182 -21.64 -1.85 15.98
CA PRO A 182 -22.33 -1.42 17.22
C PRO A 182 -22.87 -2.58 18.04
N VAL A 183 -23.11 -3.75 17.44
CA VAL A 183 -23.57 -4.96 18.16
C VAL A 183 -22.52 -5.41 19.15
N LEU A 184 -21.22 -5.39 18.76
CA LEU A 184 -20.13 -5.78 19.66
C LEU A 184 -20.01 -4.83 20.85
N ILE A 185 -20.19 -3.53 20.61
CA ILE A 185 -20.12 -2.51 21.66
C ILE A 185 -21.29 -2.69 22.64
N ARG A 186 -22.53 -2.87 22.12
CA ARG A 186 -23.71 -3.10 22.96
C ARG A 186 -23.62 -4.40 23.76
N ALA A 187 -23.14 -5.48 23.16
CA ALA A 187 -22.95 -6.75 23.85
C ALA A 187 -21.98 -6.61 25.03
N ALA A 188 -20.85 -5.94 24.84
CA ALA A 188 -19.89 -5.69 25.92
C ALA A 188 -20.49 -4.79 27.02
N ALA A 189 -21.25 -3.75 26.66
CA ALA A 189 -21.93 -2.88 27.62
C ALA A 189 -22.98 -3.64 28.44
N SER A 190 -23.75 -4.56 27.82
CA SER A 190 -24.74 -5.40 28.52
C SER A 190 -24.11 -6.38 29.54
N LEU A 191 -22.80 -6.70 29.34
CA LEU A 191 -22.02 -7.49 30.28
C LEU A 191 -21.38 -6.64 31.39
N GLY A 192 -21.67 -5.33 31.45
CA GLY A 192 -21.18 -4.41 32.48
C GLY A 192 -19.78 -3.88 32.21
N ALA A 193 -19.27 -4.00 30.99
CA ALA A 193 -17.94 -3.47 30.66
C ALA A 193 -17.94 -1.93 30.65
N THR A 194 -16.93 -1.32 31.27
CA THR A 194 -16.72 0.12 31.26
C THR A 194 -16.28 0.60 29.87
N GLU A 195 -16.46 1.89 29.54
CA GLU A 195 -16.03 2.47 28.26
C GLU A 195 -14.55 2.20 27.95
N ARG A 196 -13.69 2.26 28.98
CA ARG A 196 -12.26 1.96 28.83
C ARG A 196 -12.03 0.49 28.46
N GLN A 197 -12.76 -0.43 29.08
CA GLN A 197 -12.68 -1.87 28.76
C GLN A 197 -13.21 -2.14 27.36
N ILE A 198 -14.35 -1.55 26.98
CA ILE A 198 -14.91 -1.66 25.63
C ILE A 198 -13.89 -1.18 24.58
N PHE A 199 -13.25 -0.04 24.83
CA PHE A 199 -12.27 0.50 23.88
C PHE A 199 -11.07 -0.44 23.69
N TRP A 200 -10.43 -0.88 24.76
CA TRP A 200 -9.20 -1.68 24.69
C TRP A 200 -9.43 -3.13 24.30
N HIS A 201 -10.56 -3.74 24.69
CA HIS A 201 -10.83 -5.18 24.50
C HIS A 201 -11.77 -5.47 23.33
N VAL A 202 -12.53 -4.48 22.84
CA VAL A 202 -13.48 -4.67 21.75
C VAL A 202 -13.12 -3.80 20.55
N VAL A 203 -13.11 -2.47 20.75
CA VAL A 203 -12.95 -1.52 19.63
C VAL A 203 -11.58 -1.64 18.99
N LEU A 204 -10.51 -1.52 19.76
CA LEU A 204 -9.14 -1.54 19.23
C LEU A 204 -8.78 -2.88 18.56
N PRO A 205 -9.09 -4.05 19.16
CA PRO A 205 -8.91 -5.34 18.47
C PRO A 205 -9.75 -5.48 17.19
N ALA A 206 -10.99 -4.98 17.18
CA ALA A 206 -11.85 -4.99 15.99
C ALA A 206 -11.33 -4.07 14.88
N ALA A 207 -10.69 -2.94 15.23
CA ALA A 207 -10.08 -1.98 14.30
C ALA A 207 -8.72 -2.47 13.75
N THR A 208 -8.04 -3.38 14.44
CA THR A 208 -6.69 -3.85 14.07
C THR A 208 -6.54 -4.27 12.60
N PRO A 209 -7.49 -4.98 11.96
CA PRO A 209 -7.38 -5.33 10.54
C PRO A 209 -7.29 -4.11 9.61
N ASN A 210 -8.01 -3.03 9.92
CA ASN A 210 -7.98 -1.79 9.15
C ASN A 210 -6.65 -1.06 9.37
N ILE A 211 -6.16 -1.01 10.61
CA ILE A 211 -4.84 -0.45 10.94
C ILE A 211 -3.73 -1.18 10.17
N ILE A 212 -3.73 -2.52 10.15
CA ILE A 212 -2.75 -3.31 9.40
C ILE A 212 -2.86 -3.05 7.90
N THR A 213 -4.06 -2.88 7.38
CA THR A 213 -4.26 -2.51 5.96
C THR A 213 -3.63 -1.16 5.66
N GLY A 214 -3.83 -0.15 6.51
CA GLY A 214 -3.20 1.16 6.40
C GLY A 214 -1.67 1.10 6.45
N LEU A 215 -1.13 0.35 7.40
CA LEU A 215 0.31 0.13 7.51
C LEU A 215 0.89 -0.49 6.23
N ARG A 216 0.22 -1.46 5.64
CA ARG A 216 0.66 -2.09 4.39
C ARG A 216 0.64 -1.12 3.21
N LEU A 217 -0.43 -0.33 3.07
CA LEU A 217 -0.53 0.68 2.01
C LEU A 217 0.56 1.75 2.17
N ALA A 218 0.74 2.27 3.38
CA ALA A 218 1.74 3.28 3.70
C ALA A 218 3.17 2.78 3.47
N PHE A 219 3.46 1.52 3.82
CA PHE A 219 4.78 0.94 3.59
C PHE A 219 5.11 0.85 2.09
N GLY A 220 4.15 0.40 1.27
CA GLY A 220 4.31 0.41 -0.19
C GLY A 220 4.54 1.82 -0.75
N LEU A 221 3.78 2.80 -0.25
CA LEU A 221 3.93 4.20 -0.64
C LEU A 221 5.29 4.77 -0.23
N SER A 222 5.85 4.36 0.92
CA SER A 222 7.16 4.78 1.39
C SER A 222 8.28 4.46 0.41
N PHE A 223 8.23 3.27 -0.25
CA PHE A 223 9.17 2.91 -1.31
C PHE A 223 8.99 3.72 -2.59
N PHE A 224 7.78 4.15 -2.88
CA PHE A 224 7.55 5.01 -4.03
C PHE A 224 8.10 6.42 -3.81
N VAL A 225 7.84 7.01 -2.64
CA VAL A 225 8.23 8.39 -2.37
C VAL A 225 9.72 8.55 -2.07
N ILE A 226 10.41 7.53 -1.52
CA ILE A 226 11.86 7.62 -1.25
C ILE A 226 12.66 7.84 -2.53
N VAL A 227 12.26 7.23 -3.64
CA VAL A 227 12.93 7.41 -4.94
C VAL A 227 12.93 8.89 -5.34
N ALA A 228 11.79 9.57 -5.19
CA ALA A 228 11.68 10.99 -5.49
C ALA A 228 12.54 11.86 -4.56
N ALA A 229 12.58 11.54 -3.27
CA ALA A 229 13.41 12.26 -2.30
C ALA A 229 14.91 12.09 -2.61
N GLU A 230 15.32 10.88 -3.00
CA GLU A 230 16.71 10.58 -3.32
C GLU A 230 17.15 11.19 -4.66
N PHE A 231 16.23 11.48 -5.59
CA PHE A 231 16.55 12.18 -6.84
C PHE A 231 16.99 13.62 -6.61
N ILE A 232 16.47 14.28 -5.58
CA ILE A 232 16.66 15.73 -5.39
C ILE A 232 17.79 16.04 -4.41
N ALA A 233 17.92 15.26 -3.33
CA ALA A 233 18.75 15.67 -2.20
C ALA A 233 19.53 14.52 -1.57
N ALA A 234 20.06 13.57 -2.35
CA ALA A 234 20.82 12.44 -1.83
C ALA A 234 22.20 12.31 -2.47
N ASP A 235 23.12 11.70 -1.72
CA ASP A 235 24.46 11.24 -2.14
C ASP A 235 24.57 9.71 -2.13
N SER A 236 23.50 9.04 -1.69
CA SER A 236 23.40 7.60 -1.61
C SER A 236 21.92 7.16 -1.62
N GLY A 237 21.68 5.90 -1.95
CA GLY A 237 20.34 5.33 -2.06
C GLY A 237 20.05 4.81 -3.49
N LEU A 238 18.99 4.00 -3.62
CA LEU A 238 18.62 3.40 -4.90
C LEU A 238 18.09 4.43 -5.91
N GLY A 239 17.36 5.44 -5.42
CA GLY A 239 16.92 6.56 -6.22
C GLY A 239 18.12 7.41 -6.69
N PHE A 240 19.06 7.72 -5.79
CA PHE A 240 20.30 8.38 -6.14
C PHE A 240 21.05 7.59 -7.23
N LEU A 241 21.24 6.29 -7.07
CA LEU A 241 21.87 5.41 -8.06
C LEU A 241 21.22 5.56 -9.44
N ILE A 242 19.88 5.57 -9.52
CA ILE A 242 19.16 5.73 -10.78
C ILE A 242 19.38 7.13 -11.37
N ASN A 243 19.36 8.17 -10.54
CA ASN A 243 19.53 9.54 -11.00
C ASN A 243 20.97 9.83 -11.45
N ASP A 244 21.95 9.32 -10.73
CA ASP A 244 23.37 9.42 -11.07
C ASP A 244 23.66 8.68 -12.38
N ALA A 245 23.24 7.43 -12.48
CA ALA A 245 23.36 6.63 -13.70
C ALA A 245 22.67 7.28 -14.92
N ARG A 246 21.53 7.99 -14.71
CA ARG A 246 20.87 8.78 -15.76
C ARG A 246 21.78 9.90 -16.29
N THR A 247 22.47 10.59 -15.40
CA THR A 247 23.34 11.71 -15.76
C THR A 247 24.50 11.27 -16.66
N PHE A 248 25.00 10.06 -16.45
CA PHE A 248 26.08 9.47 -17.24
C PHE A 248 25.62 8.49 -18.33
N PHE A 249 24.31 8.41 -18.60
CA PHE A 249 23.72 7.47 -19.58
C PHE A 249 24.05 5.99 -19.31
N LEU A 250 24.29 5.62 -18.05
CA LEU A 250 24.57 4.24 -17.63
C LEU A 250 23.26 3.47 -17.41
N VAL A 251 22.55 3.17 -18.50
CA VAL A 251 21.19 2.61 -18.45
C VAL A 251 21.14 1.26 -17.76
N SER A 252 22.19 0.42 -17.90
CA SER A 252 22.29 -0.84 -17.17
C SER A 252 22.25 -0.64 -15.65
N ASN A 253 22.92 0.40 -15.11
CA ASN A 253 22.91 0.73 -13.69
C ASN A 253 21.51 1.24 -13.24
N MET A 254 20.86 2.06 -14.10
CA MET A 254 19.47 2.51 -13.83
C MET A 254 18.52 1.33 -13.68
N LEU A 255 18.60 0.36 -14.60
CA LEU A 255 17.76 -0.83 -14.58
C LEU A 255 18.07 -1.73 -13.39
N VAL A 256 19.35 -1.85 -12.98
CA VAL A 256 19.72 -2.53 -11.73
C VAL A 256 19.06 -1.86 -10.53
N GLY A 257 19.16 -0.54 -10.40
CA GLY A 257 18.51 0.21 -9.32
C GLY A 257 17.00 -0.01 -9.28
N ALA A 258 16.33 0.11 -10.43
CA ALA A 258 14.89 -0.11 -10.56
C ALA A 258 14.48 -1.57 -10.23
N ALA A 259 15.22 -2.55 -10.72
CA ALA A 259 14.97 -3.97 -10.43
C ALA A 259 15.11 -4.27 -8.94
N VAL A 260 16.15 -3.73 -8.29
CA VAL A 260 16.38 -3.92 -6.85
C VAL A 260 15.25 -3.29 -6.02
N ILE A 261 14.78 -2.08 -6.37
CA ILE A 261 13.60 -1.47 -5.71
C ILE A 261 12.39 -2.40 -5.85
N GLY A 262 12.15 -2.93 -7.06
CA GLY A 262 11.05 -3.87 -7.31
C GLY A 262 11.16 -5.14 -6.46
N VAL A 263 12.35 -5.74 -6.39
CA VAL A 263 12.59 -6.94 -5.57
C VAL A 263 12.37 -6.65 -4.08
N ILE A 264 12.92 -5.55 -3.56
CA ILE A 264 12.73 -5.16 -2.16
C ILE A 264 11.24 -4.91 -1.88
N GLY A 265 10.51 -4.21 -2.76
CA GLY A 265 9.08 -3.98 -2.63
C GLY A 265 8.26 -5.28 -2.58
N VAL A 266 8.59 -6.26 -3.42
CA VAL A 266 7.95 -7.58 -3.40
C VAL A 266 8.25 -8.33 -2.10
N LEU A 267 9.53 -8.38 -1.67
CA LEU A 267 9.93 -9.03 -0.43
C LEU A 267 9.26 -8.40 0.79
N ALA A 268 9.22 -7.08 0.84
CA ALA A 268 8.54 -6.32 1.88
C ALA A 268 7.04 -6.64 1.94
N ASN A 269 6.35 -6.67 0.79
CA ASN A 269 4.93 -7.01 0.73
C ASN A 269 4.66 -8.47 1.18
N VAL A 270 5.53 -9.41 0.80
CA VAL A 270 5.43 -10.81 1.26
C VAL A 270 5.63 -10.90 2.77
N LEU A 271 6.61 -10.17 3.31
CA LEU A 271 6.86 -10.14 4.76
C LEU A 271 5.66 -9.56 5.52
N LEU A 272 5.12 -8.42 5.05
CA LEU A 272 3.95 -7.80 5.67
C LEU A 272 2.71 -8.71 5.62
N ARG A 273 2.45 -9.42 4.53
CA ARG A 273 1.37 -10.41 4.45
C ARG A 273 1.54 -11.55 5.44
N LYS A 274 2.77 -12.03 5.64
CA LYS A 274 3.05 -13.07 6.63
C LYS A 274 2.82 -12.57 8.06
N LEU A 275 3.22 -11.33 8.35
CA LEU A 275 2.97 -10.68 9.65
C LEU A 275 1.48 -10.47 9.88
N GLU A 276 0.74 -9.95 8.89
CA GLU A 276 -0.71 -9.83 8.91
C GLU A 276 -1.40 -11.16 9.24
N GLY A 277 -1.03 -12.24 8.54
CA GLY A 277 -1.59 -13.57 8.77
C GLY A 277 -1.30 -14.13 10.17
N ARG A 278 -0.17 -13.72 10.80
CA ARG A 278 0.14 -14.09 12.21
C ARG A 278 -0.66 -13.25 13.20
N LEU A 279 -0.73 -11.94 12.96
CA LEU A 279 -1.41 -10.98 13.85
C LEU A 279 -2.94 -11.13 13.82
N LEU A 280 -3.54 -11.59 12.70
CA LEU A 280 -4.99 -11.72 12.53
C LEU A 280 -5.48 -13.20 12.58
N ARG A 281 -4.76 -14.06 13.25
CA ARG A 281 -5.12 -15.50 13.35
C ARG A 281 -6.54 -15.73 13.87
N TRP A 282 -7.01 -14.90 14.80
CA TRP A 282 -8.38 -14.99 15.35
C TRP A 282 -9.47 -14.79 14.30
N ARG A 283 -9.22 -13.97 13.25
CA ARG A 283 -10.22 -13.68 12.20
C ARG A 283 -10.41 -14.84 11.23
N SER A 284 -9.36 -15.64 10.97
CA SER A 284 -9.45 -16.79 10.10
C SER A 284 -10.24 -17.94 10.74
N GLN A 285 -10.19 -18.07 12.06
CA GLN A 285 -10.95 -19.06 12.81
C GLN A 285 -12.45 -18.75 12.82
N ALA A 286 -12.84 -17.48 12.91
CA ALA A 286 -14.24 -17.07 12.85
C ALA A 286 -14.89 -17.26 11.47
N ARG A 287 -14.11 -17.21 10.37
CA ARG A 287 -14.62 -17.45 8.99
C ARG A 287 -14.66 -18.91 8.60
N GLY A 288 -13.96 -19.78 9.27
CA GLY A 288 -13.97 -21.24 9.03
C GLY A 288 -15.09 -21.99 9.73
N GLN A 289 -15.89 -21.31 10.56
CA GLN A 289 -17.02 -21.89 11.31
C GLN A 289 -18.40 -21.43 10.78
N ALA A 290 -18.45 -20.65 9.73
CA ALA A 290 -19.64 -20.24 8.99
C ALA A 290 -19.56 -20.79 7.56
#